data_7d9695556f451605f6a52d6829d1e817
#
_entry.id   7d9695556f451605f6a52d6829d1e817
#
_cell.length_a   1.000
_cell.length_b   1.000
_cell.length_c   1.000
_cell.angle_alpha   90.00
_cell.angle_beta   90.00
_cell.angle_gamma   90.00
#
_symmetry.space_group_name_H-M   'P 1'
#
loop_
_entity.id
_entity.type
_entity.pdbx_description
1 polymer ?
#
loop_
_entity_poly.entity_id
_entity_poly.type
_entity_poly.pdbx_seq_one_letter_code
_entity_poly.pdbx_strand_id
1 'polypeptide(L)'
;MRAWKLSAIAASMLVAYSAAAEPVKITNIGHGYYSGALYVAQREKLFEKYGLEPDVSFVQGGPLALQAALTKQADVAIVSYEHILTSAVQGKRVVAFFNVANRPVNNIIGNDALVAGADKLSIEAKVKRLKGMRVAMPSAGGSGEKMLGVLAKKYGLTLPEDIKSVYLGAEAASYVAAFDRNLIDAALPFEPAGVLVQQADKGRIFLNLMNGEVPEFRDILFMTLATHPDNIKDKPELLRKVAAAFSDAVKILKDDPKRGKALMALEYPTMAAATNDEAYDVVSQIWTKDGRMTESQARGTFDYLQPKGTQEVDFSSTFTNQFLPK
;
A
#
# COMPACT_ATOMS: atom_id res chain seq x y z
N MET A 1 -28.00 -74.77 26.73
CA MET A 1 -27.55 -74.12 25.47
C MET A 1 -27.77 -72.62 25.61
N ARG A 2 -26.72 -71.83 25.87
CA ARG A 2 -26.78 -70.39 25.99
C ARG A 2 -26.16 -69.78 24.71
N ALA A 3 -26.98 -69.10 23.92
CA ALA A 3 -26.55 -68.40 22.72
C ALA A 3 -25.93 -67.05 23.09
N TRP A 4 -24.69 -66.81 22.73
CA TRP A 4 -23.94 -65.56 22.88
C TRP A 4 -24.22 -64.68 21.65
N LYS A 5 -24.83 -63.54 21.88
CA LYS A 5 -25.00 -62.51 20.84
C LYS A 5 -23.75 -61.64 20.82
N LEU A 6 -23.00 -61.73 19.76
CA LEU A 6 -21.89 -60.80 19.43
C LEU A 6 -22.50 -59.54 18.82
N SER A 7 -22.41 -58.44 19.55
CA SER A 7 -22.73 -57.11 19.02
C SER A 7 -21.45 -56.51 18.40
N ALA A 8 -21.42 -56.40 17.08
CA ALA A 8 -20.37 -55.72 16.37
C ALA A 8 -20.59 -54.19 16.47
N ILE A 9 -19.72 -53.49 17.20
CA ILE A 9 -19.66 -52.03 17.22
C ILE A 9 -18.84 -51.62 16.00
N ALA A 10 -19.51 -51.08 14.99
CA ALA A 10 -18.85 -50.43 13.86
C ALA A 10 -18.36 -49.04 14.31
N ALA A 11 -17.05 -48.93 14.57
CA ALA A 11 -16.40 -47.64 14.79
C ALA A 11 -16.23 -46.88 13.45
N SER A 12 -17.11 -45.95 13.20
CA SER A 12 -16.95 -45.05 12.06
C SER A 12 -15.77 -44.08 12.33
N MET A 13 -14.59 -44.39 11.76
CA MET A 13 -13.50 -43.42 11.70
C MET A 13 -13.90 -42.27 10.76
N LEU A 14 -14.26 -41.12 11.35
CA LEU A 14 -14.28 -39.85 10.62
C LEU A 14 -12.83 -39.49 10.30
N VAL A 15 -12.41 -39.81 9.07
CA VAL A 15 -11.18 -39.24 8.50
C VAL A 15 -11.47 -37.78 8.23
N ALA A 16 -11.00 -36.89 9.13
CA ALA A 16 -10.98 -35.48 8.87
C ALA A 16 -10.03 -35.26 7.67
N TYR A 17 -10.59 -35.08 6.49
CA TYR A 17 -9.85 -34.62 5.33
C TYR A 17 -9.42 -33.18 5.65
N SER A 18 -8.18 -33.00 6.09
CA SER A 18 -7.55 -31.68 6.10
C SER A 18 -7.43 -31.26 4.64
N ALA A 19 -8.34 -30.41 4.18
CA ALA A 19 -8.19 -29.83 2.85
C ALA A 19 -6.83 -29.13 2.83
N ALA A 20 -6.00 -29.48 1.83
CA ALA A 20 -4.73 -28.79 1.63
C ALA A 20 -5.00 -27.29 1.48
N ALA A 21 -4.16 -26.45 2.09
CA ALA A 21 -4.30 -25.02 1.97
C ALA A 21 -4.20 -24.58 0.49
N GLU A 22 -5.06 -23.67 0.09
CA GLU A 22 -5.14 -23.19 -1.29
C GLU A 22 -4.00 -22.18 -1.54
N PRO A 23 -3.10 -22.41 -2.50
CA PRO A 23 -2.01 -21.50 -2.76
C PRO A 23 -2.53 -20.17 -3.31
N VAL A 24 -1.97 -19.05 -2.84
CA VAL A 24 -2.29 -17.70 -3.33
C VAL A 24 -1.02 -16.91 -3.58
N LYS A 25 -0.80 -16.46 -4.81
CA LYS A 25 0.34 -15.62 -5.20
C LYS A 25 0.01 -14.15 -4.99
N ILE A 26 0.77 -13.51 -4.12
CA ILE A 26 0.61 -12.09 -3.77
C ILE A 26 1.87 -11.33 -4.16
N THR A 27 1.73 -10.27 -4.96
CA THR A 27 2.85 -9.38 -5.30
C THR A 27 2.69 -8.05 -4.61
N ASN A 28 3.76 -7.58 -3.95
CA ASN A 28 3.82 -6.28 -3.25
C ASN A 28 4.89 -5.37 -3.85
N ILE A 29 4.69 -4.05 -3.77
CA ILE A 29 5.53 -3.02 -4.43
C ILE A 29 6.85 -2.70 -3.71
N GLY A 30 7.18 -3.41 -2.65
CA GLY A 30 8.37 -3.20 -1.83
C GLY A 30 8.07 -3.33 -0.34
N HIS A 31 9.11 -3.17 0.48
CA HIS A 31 8.98 -3.19 1.93
C HIS A 31 8.61 -1.81 2.46
N GLY A 32 7.63 -1.73 3.36
CA GLY A 32 7.22 -0.49 3.99
C GLY A 32 6.05 -0.69 4.97
N TYR A 33 5.87 0.24 5.89
CA TYR A 33 4.78 0.19 6.89
C TYR A 33 3.39 0.23 6.29
N TYR A 34 3.22 0.75 5.07
CA TYR A 34 1.95 0.70 4.33
C TYR A 34 1.46 -0.73 4.10
N SER A 35 2.37 -1.72 4.09
CA SER A 35 2.07 -3.15 3.96
C SER A 35 1.70 -3.82 5.28
N GLY A 36 1.47 -3.08 6.35
CA GLY A 36 1.21 -3.60 7.69
C GLY A 36 0.12 -4.67 7.72
N ALA A 37 -0.96 -4.50 6.94
CA ALA A 37 -2.01 -5.51 6.87
C ALA A 37 -1.52 -6.85 6.31
N LEU A 38 -0.60 -6.84 5.33
CA LEU A 38 0.03 -8.06 4.80
C LEU A 38 0.91 -8.72 5.87
N TYR A 39 1.77 -7.94 6.52
CA TYR A 39 2.69 -8.47 7.55
C TYR A 39 1.92 -9.05 8.73
N VAL A 40 0.89 -8.35 9.22
CA VAL A 40 0.03 -8.85 10.30
C VAL A 40 -0.70 -10.12 9.84
N ALA A 41 -1.22 -10.18 8.61
CA ALA A 41 -1.88 -11.38 8.10
C ALA A 41 -0.95 -12.59 8.06
N GLN A 42 0.33 -12.40 7.69
CA GLN A 42 1.34 -13.46 7.71
C GLN A 42 1.72 -13.86 9.14
N ARG A 43 2.05 -12.89 10.03
CA ARG A 43 2.51 -13.15 11.41
C ARG A 43 1.44 -13.81 12.28
N GLU A 44 0.20 -13.40 12.12
CA GLU A 44 -0.95 -13.94 12.84
C GLU A 44 -1.56 -15.17 12.17
N LYS A 45 -0.94 -15.67 11.08
CA LYS A 45 -1.41 -16.82 10.32
C LYS A 45 -2.87 -16.68 9.86
N LEU A 46 -3.26 -15.45 9.48
CA LEU A 46 -4.63 -15.19 9.06
C LEU A 46 -4.93 -15.81 7.68
N PHE A 47 -3.94 -15.97 6.84
CA PHE A 47 -4.11 -16.70 5.58
C PHE A 47 -4.44 -18.16 5.85
N GLU A 48 -3.69 -18.82 6.72
CA GLU A 48 -3.91 -20.21 7.10
C GLU A 48 -5.25 -20.40 7.82
N LYS A 49 -5.67 -19.43 8.65
CA LYS A 49 -7.02 -19.40 9.28
C LYS A 49 -8.12 -19.52 8.24
N TYR A 50 -7.93 -18.95 7.05
CA TYR A 50 -8.87 -19.01 5.93
C TYR A 50 -8.53 -20.11 4.93
N GLY A 51 -7.61 -21.03 5.26
CA GLY A 51 -7.22 -22.14 4.39
C GLY A 51 -6.42 -21.73 3.15
N LEU A 52 -5.62 -20.65 3.25
CA LEU A 52 -4.72 -20.18 2.21
C LEU A 52 -3.26 -20.42 2.57
N GLU A 53 -2.44 -20.67 1.54
CA GLU A 53 -0.98 -20.73 1.63
C GLU A 53 -0.41 -19.55 0.80
N PRO A 54 0.04 -18.45 1.42
CA PRO A 54 0.50 -17.27 0.70
C PRO A 54 1.92 -17.45 0.17
N ASP A 55 2.10 -17.23 -1.14
CA ASP A 55 3.39 -17.04 -1.83
C ASP A 55 3.56 -15.54 -2.11
N VAL A 56 4.34 -14.85 -1.27
CA VAL A 56 4.50 -13.39 -1.33
C VAL A 56 5.80 -13.02 -2.01
N SER A 57 5.71 -12.25 -3.09
CA SER A 57 6.84 -11.68 -3.81
C SER A 57 6.86 -10.16 -3.69
N PHE A 58 8.07 -9.59 -3.69
CA PHE A 58 8.29 -8.14 -3.67
C PHE A 58 8.89 -7.68 -5.00
N VAL A 59 8.34 -6.61 -5.58
CA VAL A 59 8.82 -6.01 -6.83
C VAL A 59 9.12 -4.52 -6.63
N GLN A 60 9.91 -3.94 -7.51
CA GLN A 60 10.25 -2.52 -7.41
C GLN A 60 9.18 -1.63 -8.02
N GLY A 61 8.16 -1.29 -7.22
CA GLY A 61 7.16 -0.28 -7.53
C GLY A 61 5.89 -0.78 -8.22
N GLY A 62 4.92 0.13 -8.30
CA GLY A 62 3.57 -0.15 -8.78
C GLY A 62 3.46 -0.66 -10.21
N PRO A 63 4.23 -0.15 -11.19
CA PRO A 63 4.16 -0.66 -12.56
C PRO A 63 4.42 -2.16 -12.68
N LEU A 64 5.41 -2.71 -11.94
CA LEU A 64 5.71 -4.13 -11.96
C LEU A 64 4.65 -4.97 -11.24
N ALA A 65 4.12 -4.48 -10.12
CA ALA A 65 3.02 -5.15 -9.42
C ALA A 65 1.74 -5.19 -10.28
N LEU A 66 1.40 -4.09 -10.94
CA LEU A 66 0.28 -4.05 -11.90
C LEU A 66 0.48 -5.06 -13.04
N GLN A 67 1.70 -5.13 -13.60
CA GLN A 67 2.03 -6.07 -14.66
C GLN A 67 1.85 -7.52 -14.21
N ALA A 68 2.25 -7.87 -12.99
CA ALA A 68 2.05 -9.21 -12.44
C ALA A 68 0.56 -9.60 -12.36
N ALA A 69 -0.33 -8.66 -11.99
CA ALA A 69 -1.78 -8.88 -12.02
C ALA A 69 -2.32 -9.00 -13.46
N LEU A 70 -1.90 -8.12 -14.37
CA LEU A 70 -2.34 -8.13 -15.77
C LEU A 70 -1.97 -9.43 -16.50
N THR A 71 -0.82 -10.01 -16.18
CA THR A 71 -0.33 -11.25 -16.80
C THR A 71 -0.72 -12.51 -16.04
N LYS A 72 -1.48 -12.38 -14.95
CA LYS A 72 -1.89 -13.48 -14.05
C LYS A 72 -0.68 -14.22 -13.41
N GLN A 73 0.48 -13.57 -13.34
CA GLN A 73 1.63 -14.07 -12.59
C GLN A 73 1.39 -13.98 -11.07
N ALA A 74 0.55 -13.02 -10.65
CA ALA A 74 0.02 -12.92 -9.30
C ALA A 74 -1.52 -13.07 -9.32
N ASP A 75 -2.06 -13.74 -8.30
CA ASP A 75 -3.51 -13.77 -8.05
C ASP A 75 -3.98 -12.42 -7.49
N VAL A 76 -3.14 -11.83 -6.64
CA VAL A 76 -3.37 -10.54 -5.98
C VAL A 76 -2.14 -9.66 -6.10
N ALA A 77 -2.32 -8.40 -6.49
CA ALA A 77 -1.30 -7.36 -6.42
C ALA A 77 -1.67 -6.31 -5.38
N ILE A 78 -0.73 -5.96 -4.50
CA ILE A 78 -0.84 -4.78 -3.64
C ILE A 78 -0.29 -3.62 -4.45
N VAL A 79 -1.17 -2.70 -4.87
CA VAL A 79 -0.83 -1.66 -5.84
C VAL A 79 -1.64 -0.40 -5.60
N SER A 80 -1.05 0.75 -5.91
CA SER A 80 -1.78 2.01 -5.81
C SER A 80 -2.84 2.11 -6.92
N TYR A 81 -4.02 2.63 -6.55
CA TYR A 81 -5.20 2.64 -7.40
C TYR A 81 -5.03 3.48 -8.69
N GLU A 82 -4.18 4.50 -8.67
CA GLU A 82 -3.86 5.27 -9.87
C GLU A 82 -3.25 4.43 -11.00
N HIS A 83 -2.58 3.33 -10.69
CA HIS A 83 -2.08 2.40 -11.70
C HIS A 83 -3.24 1.64 -12.37
N ILE A 84 -4.28 1.28 -11.59
CA ILE A 84 -5.50 0.66 -12.09
C ILE A 84 -6.22 1.61 -13.06
N LEU A 85 -6.39 2.88 -12.65
CA LEU A 85 -7.01 3.91 -13.51
C LEU A 85 -6.22 4.14 -14.79
N THR A 86 -4.90 4.30 -14.69
CA THR A 86 -4.03 4.48 -15.86
C THR A 86 -4.12 3.29 -16.81
N SER A 87 -4.22 2.07 -16.28
CA SER A 87 -4.39 0.85 -17.05
C SER A 87 -5.77 0.80 -17.75
N ALA A 88 -6.84 1.19 -17.04
CA ALA A 88 -8.18 1.23 -17.56
C ALA A 88 -8.32 2.19 -18.75
N VAL A 89 -7.70 3.38 -18.65
CA VAL A 89 -7.61 4.35 -19.77
C VAL A 89 -6.93 3.75 -21.01
N GLN A 90 -5.99 2.82 -20.81
CA GLN A 90 -5.30 2.10 -21.90
C GLN A 90 -6.07 0.85 -22.39
N GLY A 91 -7.30 0.64 -21.92
CA GLY A 91 -8.11 -0.53 -22.26
C GLY A 91 -7.66 -1.84 -21.59
N LYS A 92 -6.72 -1.78 -20.64
CA LYS A 92 -6.26 -2.94 -19.86
C LYS A 92 -6.96 -2.95 -18.50
N ARG A 93 -7.44 -4.11 -18.06
CA ARG A 93 -8.29 -4.20 -16.88
C ARG A 93 -7.63 -4.99 -15.75
N VAL A 94 -7.54 -4.33 -14.61
CA VAL A 94 -7.29 -4.91 -13.29
C VAL A 94 -8.36 -4.30 -12.37
N VAL A 95 -8.86 -5.07 -11.41
CA VAL A 95 -9.96 -4.65 -10.54
C VAL A 95 -9.52 -4.67 -9.10
N ALA A 96 -9.65 -3.54 -8.40
CA ALA A 96 -9.46 -3.47 -6.96
C ALA A 96 -10.61 -4.17 -6.23
N PHE A 97 -10.30 -4.91 -5.14
CA PHE A 97 -11.32 -5.61 -4.37
C PHE A 97 -11.21 -5.41 -2.85
N PHE A 98 -10.20 -4.65 -2.39
CA PHE A 98 -10.03 -4.24 -1.00
C PHE A 98 -9.20 -2.95 -0.96
N ASN A 99 -9.64 -1.97 -0.17
CA ASN A 99 -8.90 -0.73 0.06
C ASN A 99 -8.02 -0.86 1.32
N VAL A 100 -6.71 -0.83 1.16
CA VAL A 100 -5.76 -0.91 2.28
C VAL A 100 -5.52 0.48 2.88
N ALA A 101 -5.38 1.50 2.04
CA ALA A 101 -5.12 2.87 2.47
C ALA A 101 -5.88 3.90 1.61
N ASN A 102 -6.51 4.88 2.29
CA ASN A 102 -7.32 5.92 1.67
C ASN A 102 -6.61 7.28 1.55
N ARG A 103 -5.29 7.30 1.73
CA ARG A 103 -4.41 8.47 1.59
C ARG A 103 -3.05 8.03 1.06
N PRO A 104 -2.20 8.97 0.60
CA PRO A 104 -0.83 8.67 0.26
C PRO A 104 -0.08 7.92 1.36
N VAL A 105 0.85 7.07 0.97
CA VAL A 105 1.71 6.28 1.87
C VAL A 105 3.10 6.93 2.06
N ASN A 106 3.25 8.15 1.58
CA ASN A 106 4.48 8.93 1.59
C ASN A 106 4.21 10.34 2.09
N ASN A 107 5.17 10.91 2.82
CA ASN A 107 5.27 12.35 3.04
C ASN A 107 6.41 12.92 2.21
N ILE A 108 6.41 14.24 1.94
CA ILE A 108 7.59 14.91 1.41
C ILE A 108 8.47 15.30 2.59
N ILE A 109 9.64 14.67 2.67
CA ILE A 109 10.71 14.99 3.61
C ILE A 109 11.65 15.99 2.94
N GLY A 110 12.07 17.03 3.64
CA GLY A 110 13.03 18.01 3.14
C GLY A 110 14.25 18.12 4.05
N ASN A 111 15.40 18.52 3.49
CA ASN A 111 16.57 18.89 4.26
C ASN A 111 16.32 20.19 5.08
N ASP A 112 17.22 20.56 5.97
CA ASP A 112 17.05 21.73 6.85
C ASP A 112 16.84 23.03 6.08
N ALA A 113 17.52 23.24 4.95
CA ALA A 113 17.36 24.44 4.14
C ALA A 113 15.95 24.53 3.53
N LEU A 114 15.39 23.39 3.11
CA LEU A 114 14.06 23.34 2.52
C LEU A 114 12.96 23.53 3.58
N VAL A 115 13.12 22.97 4.78
CA VAL A 115 12.10 23.05 5.85
C VAL A 115 12.15 24.34 6.65
N ALA A 116 13.23 25.10 6.62
CA ALA A 116 13.37 26.34 7.38
C ALA A 116 12.21 27.32 7.10
N GLY A 117 11.38 27.58 8.12
CA GLY A 117 10.20 28.47 8.03
C GLY A 117 9.07 27.95 7.14
N ALA A 118 9.09 26.68 6.76
CA ALA A 118 8.07 26.10 5.88
C ALA A 118 6.71 25.91 6.57
N ASP A 119 6.69 25.83 7.90
CA ASP A 119 5.47 25.77 8.72
C ASP A 119 4.48 26.93 8.47
N LYS A 120 5.00 28.09 8.08
CA LYS A 120 4.23 29.31 7.79
C LYS A 120 3.82 29.44 6.31
N LEU A 121 4.24 28.53 5.46
CA LEU A 121 3.99 28.60 4.03
C LEU A 121 2.68 27.91 3.65
N SER A 122 2.00 28.46 2.63
CA SER A 122 0.92 27.77 1.94
C SER A 122 1.46 26.54 1.18
N ILE A 123 0.58 25.58 0.84
CA ILE A 123 0.94 24.41 0.00
C ILE A 123 1.58 24.87 -1.31
N GLU A 124 1.01 25.89 -1.96
CA GLU A 124 1.58 26.47 -3.19
C GLU A 124 3.03 26.93 -2.99
N ALA A 125 3.29 27.71 -1.92
CA ALA A 125 4.62 28.22 -1.62
C ALA A 125 5.59 27.08 -1.29
N LYS A 126 5.16 26.03 -0.56
CA LYS A 126 5.95 24.82 -0.33
C LYS A 126 6.29 24.14 -1.65
N VAL A 127 5.32 23.90 -2.53
CA VAL A 127 5.57 23.21 -3.80
C VAL A 127 6.50 24.04 -4.70
N LYS A 128 6.28 25.37 -4.80
CA LYS A 128 7.18 26.27 -5.56
C LYS A 128 8.61 26.29 -5.04
N ARG A 129 8.82 26.07 -3.73
CA ARG A 129 10.16 25.96 -3.13
C ARG A 129 10.93 24.72 -3.60
N LEU A 130 10.24 23.70 -4.14
CA LEU A 130 10.89 22.53 -4.72
C LEU A 130 11.56 22.79 -6.08
N LYS A 131 11.38 23.99 -6.66
CA LYS A 131 12.04 24.32 -7.94
C LYS A 131 13.56 24.27 -7.83
N GLY A 132 14.18 23.52 -8.75
CA GLY A 132 15.63 23.27 -8.78
C GLY A 132 16.10 22.15 -7.87
N MET A 133 15.23 21.60 -7.00
CA MET A 133 15.57 20.58 -6.03
C MET A 133 15.66 19.18 -6.64
N ARG A 134 16.51 18.35 -6.04
CA ARG A 134 16.66 16.92 -6.33
C ARG A 134 15.75 16.18 -5.36
N VAL A 135 14.70 15.55 -5.89
CA VAL A 135 13.69 14.87 -5.07
C VAL A 135 13.75 13.36 -5.29
N ALA A 136 14.07 12.63 -4.23
CA ALA A 136 14.19 11.18 -4.27
C ALA A 136 12.85 10.46 -4.10
N MET A 137 12.69 9.36 -4.84
CA MET A 137 11.50 8.51 -4.82
C MET A 137 11.89 7.04 -5.00
N PRO A 138 11.01 6.07 -4.63
CA PRO A 138 11.34 4.66 -4.78
C PRO A 138 11.54 4.21 -6.23
N SER A 139 10.71 4.65 -7.17
CA SER A 139 10.79 4.18 -8.56
C SER A 139 10.25 5.18 -9.56
N ALA A 140 10.74 5.12 -10.79
CA ALA A 140 10.19 5.84 -11.92
C ALA A 140 8.76 5.37 -12.22
N GLY A 141 7.86 6.31 -12.54
CA GLY A 141 6.44 6.04 -12.81
C GLY A 141 5.66 5.57 -11.57
N GLY A 142 6.28 5.56 -10.39
CA GLY A 142 5.62 5.22 -9.14
C GLY A 142 4.67 6.31 -8.65
N SER A 143 3.85 5.99 -7.65
CA SER A 143 2.85 6.92 -7.08
C SER A 143 3.47 8.20 -6.52
N GLY A 144 4.65 8.12 -5.90
CA GLY A 144 5.35 9.31 -5.40
C GLY A 144 5.68 10.30 -6.52
N GLU A 145 6.18 9.82 -7.66
CA GLU A 145 6.48 10.67 -8.82
C GLU A 145 5.20 11.27 -9.42
N LYS A 146 4.16 10.47 -9.56
CA LYS A 146 2.87 10.96 -10.08
C LYS A 146 2.27 12.04 -9.18
N MET A 147 2.25 11.83 -7.86
CA MET A 147 1.75 12.82 -6.90
C MET A 147 2.57 14.11 -6.94
N LEU A 148 3.91 14.00 -6.95
CA LEU A 148 4.78 15.16 -7.06
C LEU A 148 4.54 15.90 -8.38
N GLY A 149 4.40 15.17 -9.49
CA GLY A 149 4.11 15.75 -10.80
C GLY A 149 2.77 16.48 -10.86
N VAL A 150 1.74 15.94 -10.21
CA VAL A 150 0.43 16.59 -10.09
C VAL A 150 0.52 17.89 -9.29
N LEU A 151 1.16 17.87 -8.12
CA LEU A 151 1.38 19.05 -7.29
C LEU A 151 2.22 20.09 -8.02
N ALA A 152 3.31 19.68 -8.64
CA ALA A 152 4.17 20.57 -9.42
C ALA A 152 3.38 21.27 -10.53
N LYS A 153 2.66 20.49 -11.36
CA LYS A 153 1.84 21.01 -12.47
C LYS A 153 0.77 21.98 -12.01
N LYS A 154 0.10 21.68 -10.89
CA LYS A 154 -0.93 22.58 -10.31
C LYS A 154 -0.39 23.97 -10.03
N TYR A 155 0.88 24.09 -9.66
CA TYR A 155 1.54 25.34 -9.29
C TYR A 155 2.57 25.81 -10.32
N GLY A 156 2.47 25.33 -11.57
CA GLY A 156 3.25 25.83 -12.71
C GLY A 156 4.68 25.31 -12.79
N LEU A 157 4.95 24.16 -12.18
CA LEU A 157 6.24 23.45 -12.28
C LEU A 157 6.09 22.15 -13.07
N THR A 158 7.18 21.64 -13.59
CA THR A 158 7.25 20.38 -14.36
C THR A 158 8.34 19.45 -13.85
N LEU A 159 8.16 18.14 -14.11
CA LEU A 159 9.16 17.12 -13.88
C LEU A 159 9.62 16.57 -15.24
N PRO A 160 10.91 16.36 -15.46
CA PRO A 160 12.05 16.62 -14.53
C PRO A 160 12.67 18.02 -14.66
N GLU A 161 12.11 18.92 -15.46
CA GLU A 161 12.73 20.20 -15.84
C GLU A 161 12.92 21.13 -14.65
N ASP A 162 11.84 21.38 -13.89
CA ASP A 162 11.87 22.25 -12.71
C ASP A 162 12.23 21.51 -11.42
N ILE A 163 11.90 20.22 -11.30
CA ILE A 163 12.18 19.38 -10.13
C ILE A 163 12.86 18.09 -10.62
N LYS A 164 14.07 17.82 -10.15
CA LYS A 164 14.86 16.68 -10.61
C LYS A 164 14.49 15.42 -9.87
N SER A 165 13.98 14.41 -10.57
CA SER A 165 13.67 13.08 -9.99
C SER A 165 14.95 12.26 -9.79
N VAL A 166 15.06 11.65 -8.59
CA VAL A 166 16.10 10.68 -8.23
C VAL A 166 15.43 9.40 -7.77
N TYR A 167 15.93 8.23 -8.18
CA TYR A 167 15.29 6.94 -7.81
C TYR A 167 16.26 6.13 -6.96
N LEU A 168 15.85 5.83 -5.69
CA LEU A 168 16.70 5.18 -4.69
C LEU A 168 16.21 3.79 -4.27
N GLY A 169 15.12 3.30 -4.84
CA GLY A 169 14.48 2.07 -4.38
C GLY A 169 13.68 2.29 -3.09
N ALA A 170 13.31 1.19 -2.42
CA ALA A 170 12.49 1.23 -1.20
C ALA A 170 13.32 1.17 0.10
N GLU A 171 14.63 0.95 0.00
CA GLU A 171 15.50 0.75 1.18
C GLU A 171 15.72 2.04 1.97
N ALA A 172 15.34 2.04 3.24
CA ALA A 172 15.41 3.21 4.12
C ALA A 172 16.83 3.80 4.25
N ALA A 173 17.86 2.95 4.36
CA ALA A 173 19.24 3.37 4.48
C ALA A 173 19.73 4.20 3.30
N SER A 174 19.20 3.96 2.09
CA SER A 174 19.54 4.72 0.88
C SER A 174 19.14 6.19 1.00
N TYR A 175 18.00 6.48 1.60
CA TYR A 175 17.52 7.85 1.82
C TYR A 175 18.33 8.58 2.87
N VAL A 176 18.60 7.93 4.02
CA VAL A 176 19.45 8.51 5.07
C VAL A 176 20.83 8.86 4.50
N ALA A 177 21.46 7.94 3.78
CA ALA A 177 22.76 8.16 3.17
C ALA A 177 22.75 9.25 2.09
N ALA A 178 21.67 9.36 1.31
CA ALA A 178 21.56 10.38 0.27
C ALA A 178 21.40 11.78 0.85
N PHE A 179 20.63 11.94 1.92
CA PHE A 179 20.55 13.22 2.65
C PHE A 179 21.89 13.57 3.32
N ASP A 180 22.51 12.61 4.01
CA ASP A 180 23.80 12.81 4.69
C ASP A 180 24.91 13.30 3.74
N ARG A 181 24.90 12.78 2.51
CA ARG A 181 25.89 13.16 1.48
C ARG A 181 25.45 14.35 0.62
N ASN A 182 24.34 15.01 0.94
CA ASN A 182 23.76 16.09 0.15
C ASN A 182 23.52 15.73 -1.33
N LEU A 183 23.17 14.49 -1.60
CA LEU A 183 22.84 14.02 -2.97
C LEU A 183 21.40 14.37 -3.37
N ILE A 184 20.53 14.60 -2.39
CA ILE A 184 19.13 14.98 -2.54
C ILE A 184 18.77 16.12 -1.60
N ASP A 185 17.72 16.86 -1.95
CA ASP A 185 17.22 18.00 -1.18
C ASP A 185 15.87 17.67 -0.52
N ALA A 186 15.13 16.76 -1.14
CA ALA A 186 13.88 16.21 -0.60
C ALA A 186 13.69 14.76 -1.02
N ALA A 187 12.70 14.09 -0.40
CA ALA A 187 12.35 12.71 -0.74
C ALA A 187 10.88 12.41 -0.44
N LEU A 188 10.32 11.43 -1.17
CA LEU A 188 9.03 10.78 -0.89
C LEU A 188 9.26 9.28 -0.62
N PRO A 189 9.90 8.93 0.50
CA PRO A 189 10.17 7.53 0.83
C PRO A 189 8.91 6.83 1.35
N PHE A 190 8.93 5.49 1.37
CA PHE A 190 8.02 4.74 2.21
C PHE A 190 8.49 4.78 3.67
N GLU A 191 7.55 4.82 4.62
CA GLU A 191 7.93 4.61 6.01
C GLU A 191 8.44 3.17 6.22
N PRO A 192 9.51 2.98 7.03
CA PRO A 192 10.02 3.88 8.07
C PRO A 192 11.14 4.85 7.61
N ALA A 193 11.43 4.98 6.32
CA ALA A 193 12.58 5.78 5.88
C ALA A 193 12.43 7.27 6.25
N GLY A 194 11.20 7.82 6.20
CA GLY A 194 10.96 9.21 6.62
C GLY A 194 11.29 9.44 8.08
N VAL A 195 10.84 8.55 8.97
CA VAL A 195 11.15 8.60 10.41
C VAL A 195 12.65 8.45 10.65
N LEU A 196 13.32 7.51 9.97
CA LEU A 196 14.78 7.31 10.11
C LEU A 196 15.59 8.53 9.65
N VAL A 197 15.18 9.21 8.57
CA VAL A 197 15.81 10.47 8.14
C VAL A 197 15.65 11.56 9.21
N GLN A 198 14.46 11.66 9.82
CA GLN A 198 14.20 12.62 10.90
C GLN A 198 15.04 12.33 12.15
N GLN A 199 15.13 11.07 12.57
CA GLN A 199 15.93 10.65 13.74
C GLN A 199 17.43 10.80 13.53
N ALA A 200 17.89 10.66 12.29
CA ALA A 200 19.28 10.95 11.91
C ALA A 200 19.59 12.46 11.85
N ASP A 201 18.60 13.32 12.08
CA ASP A 201 18.68 14.78 11.97
C ASP A 201 19.16 15.25 10.57
N LYS A 202 18.68 14.56 9.52
CA LYS A 202 19.06 14.85 8.12
C LYS A 202 17.92 15.46 7.31
N GLY A 203 16.71 15.49 7.87
CA GLY A 203 15.54 16.09 7.24
C GLY A 203 14.29 15.97 8.12
N ARG A 204 13.24 16.69 7.73
CA ARG A 204 11.94 16.71 8.45
C ARG A 204 10.79 16.69 7.45
N ILE A 205 9.58 16.40 7.92
CA ILE A 205 8.38 16.50 7.08
C ILE A 205 8.25 17.93 6.58
N PHE A 206 8.35 18.09 5.26
CA PHE A 206 8.17 19.36 4.56
C PHE A 206 6.73 19.58 4.14
N LEU A 207 6.08 18.53 3.63
CA LEU A 207 4.65 18.53 3.30
C LEU A 207 4.04 17.19 3.72
N ASN A 208 3.05 17.24 4.60
CA ASN A 208 2.42 16.04 5.12
C ASN A 208 1.24 15.62 4.22
N LEU A 209 1.45 14.58 3.43
CA LEU A 209 0.42 14.02 2.55
C LEU A 209 -0.47 12.99 3.27
N MET A 210 0.07 12.35 4.31
CA MET A 210 -0.60 11.25 5.02
C MET A 210 -1.67 11.75 6.00
N ASN A 211 -1.54 12.94 6.55
CA ASN A 211 -2.52 13.52 7.47
C ASN A 211 -3.70 14.21 6.77
N GLY A 212 -3.68 14.32 5.43
CA GLY A 212 -4.68 15.02 4.65
C GLY A 212 -4.50 16.55 4.60
N GLU A 213 -3.27 17.07 4.85
CA GLU A 213 -2.94 18.49 4.67
C GLU A 213 -3.23 18.94 3.23
N VAL A 214 -2.94 18.10 2.24
CA VAL A 214 -3.23 18.36 0.83
C VAL A 214 -4.64 17.87 0.48
N PRO A 215 -5.58 18.81 0.18
CA PRO A 215 -6.99 18.47 -0.01
C PRO A 215 -7.24 17.40 -1.08
N GLU A 216 -6.47 17.43 -2.17
CA GLU A 216 -6.59 16.50 -3.30
C GLU A 216 -6.32 15.03 -2.92
N PHE A 217 -5.60 14.81 -1.81
CA PHE A 217 -5.22 13.47 -1.36
C PHE A 217 -5.93 13.05 -0.07
N ARG A 218 -6.98 13.75 0.35
CA ARG A 218 -7.57 13.57 1.70
C ARG A 218 -8.39 12.30 1.86
N ASP A 219 -9.19 11.95 0.86
CA ASP A 219 -10.03 10.75 0.88
C ASP A 219 -10.12 10.18 -0.54
N ILE A 220 -9.17 9.34 -0.88
CA ILE A 220 -9.00 8.74 -2.20
C ILE A 220 -8.84 7.22 -2.07
N LEU A 221 -9.00 6.48 -3.14
CA LEU A 221 -8.46 5.14 -3.21
C LEU A 221 -6.97 5.25 -3.48
N PHE A 222 -6.15 4.79 -2.54
CA PHE A 222 -4.71 4.88 -2.73
C PHE A 222 -4.07 3.50 -2.83
N MET A 223 -3.90 2.77 -1.73
CA MET A 223 -3.33 1.43 -1.77
C MET A 223 -4.42 0.38 -1.74
N THR A 224 -4.44 -0.52 -2.71
CA THR A 224 -5.50 -1.51 -2.90
C THR A 224 -4.95 -2.92 -3.09
N LEU A 225 -5.77 -3.92 -2.78
CA LEU A 225 -5.63 -5.27 -3.32
C LEU A 225 -6.33 -5.32 -4.67
N ALA A 226 -5.61 -5.74 -5.69
CA ALA A 226 -6.11 -5.79 -7.05
C ALA A 226 -5.88 -7.16 -7.68
N THR A 227 -6.74 -7.54 -8.63
CA THR A 227 -6.69 -8.84 -9.29
C THR A 227 -7.08 -8.72 -10.77
N HIS A 228 -6.73 -9.73 -11.56
CA HIS A 228 -7.21 -9.84 -12.93
C HIS A 228 -8.73 -10.09 -12.95
N PRO A 229 -9.51 -9.53 -13.90
CA PRO A 229 -10.97 -9.72 -13.98
C PRO A 229 -11.42 -11.18 -14.07
N ASP A 230 -10.61 -12.07 -14.67
CA ASP A 230 -10.93 -13.49 -14.72
C ASP A 230 -10.95 -14.14 -13.33
N ASN A 231 -10.07 -13.73 -12.42
CA ASN A 231 -10.06 -14.26 -11.06
C ASN A 231 -11.34 -13.93 -10.29
N ILE A 232 -12.02 -12.83 -10.64
CA ILE A 232 -13.33 -12.47 -10.06
C ILE A 232 -14.37 -13.56 -10.37
N LYS A 233 -14.30 -14.17 -11.55
CA LYS A 233 -15.21 -15.24 -12.00
C LYS A 233 -14.71 -16.61 -11.58
N ASP A 234 -13.41 -16.87 -11.78
CA ASP A 234 -12.83 -18.20 -11.68
C ASP A 234 -12.40 -18.57 -10.25
N LYS A 235 -12.06 -17.55 -9.44
CA LYS A 235 -11.52 -17.71 -8.07
C LYS A 235 -12.22 -16.83 -7.03
N PRO A 236 -13.58 -16.72 -7.01
CA PRO A 236 -14.27 -15.79 -6.11
C PRO A 236 -14.05 -16.12 -4.63
N GLU A 237 -13.96 -17.41 -4.27
CA GLU A 237 -13.72 -17.82 -2.88
C GLU A 237 -12.29 -17.49 -2.42
N LEU A 238 -11.29 -17.66 -3.30
CA LEU A 238 -9.91 -17.22 -3.01
C LEU A 238 -9.89 -15.72 -2.62
N LEU A 239 -10.56 -14.88 -3.42
CA LEU A 239 -10.60 -13.43 -3.19
C LEU A 239 -11.34 -13.07 -1.90
N ARG A 240 -12.44 -13.79 -1.55
CA ARG A 240 -13.13 -13.61 -0.25
C ARG A 240 -12.24 -13.97 0.93
N LYS A 241 -11.52 -15.07 0.85
CA LYS A 241 -10.58 -15.52 1.88
C LYS A 241 -9.44 -14.51 2.07
N VAL A 242 -8.87 -14.00 0.98
CA VAL A 242 -7.84 -12.95 1.03
C VAL A 242 -8.39 -11.68 1.66
N ALA A 243 -9.56 -11.21 1.22
CA ALA A 243 -10.20 -10.01 1.79
C ALA A 243 -10.51 -10.18 3.28
N ALA A 244 -10.93 -11.38 3.72
CA ALA A 244 -11.17 -11.68 5.13
C ALA A 244 -9.87 -11.66 5.95
N ALA A 245 -8.77 -12.23 5.44
CA ALA A 245 -7.46 -12.18 6.10
C ALA A 245 -6.96 -10.74 6.26
N PHE A 246 -7.09 -9.92 5.21
CA PHE A 246 -6.74 -8.50 5.30
C PHE A 246 -7.66 -7.70 6.22
N SER A 247 -8.96 -8.00 6.24
CA SER A 247 -9.91 -7.36 7.15
C SER A 247 -9.56 -7.63 8.61
N ASP A 248 -9.24 -8.87 8.97
CA ASP A 248 -8.80 -9.23 10.32
C ASP A 248 -7.48 -8.55 10.68
N ALA A 249 -6.52 -8.50 9.74
CA ALA A 249 -5.25 -7.81 9.93
C ALA A 249 -5.43 -6.30 10.18
N VAL A 250 -6.27 -5.65 9.39
CA VAL A 250 -6.59 -4.22 9.57
C VAL A 250 -7.26 -3.96 10.92
N LYS A 251 -8.16 -4.84 11.38
CA LYS A 251 -8.76 -4.74 12.72
C LYS A 251 -7.69 -4.78 13.81
N ILE A 252 -6.73 -5.70 13.73
CA ILE A 252 -5.62 -5.74 14.69
C ILE A 252 -4.84 -4.43 14.67
N LEU A 253 -4.48 -3.92 13.49
CA LEU A 253 -3.75 -2.66 13.34
C LEU A 253 -4.51 -1.44 13.86
N LYS A 254 -5.85 -1.41 13.77
CA LYS A 254 -6.65 -0.25 14.14
C LYS A 254 -7.18 -0.31 15.57
N ASP A 255 -7.56 -1.50 16.03
CA ASP A 255 -8.29 -1.68 17.28
C ASP A 255 -7.35 -2.08 18.44
N ASP A 256 -6.17 -2.64 18.13
CA ASP A 256 -5.12 -2.99 19.10
C ASP A 256 -3.75 -2.45 18.67
N PRO A 257 -3.51 -1.12 18.77
CA PRO A 257 -2.25 -0.51 18.37
C PRO A 257 -1.02 -1.09 19.09
N LYS A 258 -1.17 -1.55 20.34
CA LYS A 258 -0.07 -2.18 21.09
C LYS A 258 0.38 -3.47 20.41
N ARG A 259 -0.57 -4.33 20.03
CA ARG A 259 -0.30 -5.56 19.28
C ARG A 259 0.22 -5.25 17.88
N GLY A 260 -0.40 -4.28 17.20
CA GLY A 260 0.02 -3.83 15.87
C GLY A 260 1.48 -3.37 15.85
N LYS A 261 1.91 -2.52 16.80
CA LYS A 261 3.30 -2.09 16.96
C LYS A 261 4.25 -3.26 17.21
N ALA A 262 3.88 -4.20 18.08
CA ALA A 262 4.68 -5.38 18.34
C ALA A 262 4.87 -6.26 17.11
N LEU A 263 3.82 -6.46 16.30
CA LEU A 263 3.88 -7.24 15.07
C LEU A 263 4.72 -6.55 13.99
N MET A 264 4.56 -5.23 13.83
CA MET A 264 5.36 -4.46 12.88
C MET A 264 6.85 -4.45 13.25
N ALA A 265 7.20 -4.44 14.54
CA ALA A 265 8.58 -4.52 15.00
C ALA A 265 9.29 -5.83 14.57
N LEU A 266 8.54 -6.92 14.36
CA LEU A 266 9.10 -8.19 13.85
C LEU A 266 9.56 -8.10 12.40
N GLU A 267 9.03 -7.15 11.62
CA GLU A 267 9.46 -6.90 10.23
C GLU A 267 10.73 -6.04 10.15
N TYR A 268 11.03 -5.31 11.23
CA TYR A 268 12.17 -4.38 11.32
C TYR A 268 12.99 -4.66 12.59
N PRO A 269 13.58 -5.87 12.75
CA PRO A 269 14.17 -6.33 14.02
C PRO A 269 15.39 -5.53 14.46
N THR A 270 16.03 -4.80 13.55
CA THR A 270 17.20 -3.94 13.85
C THR A 270 16.82 -2.50 14.20
N MET A 271 15.55 -2.14 14.05
CA MET A 271 15.05 -0.80 14.31
C MET A 271 14.74 -0.62 15.80
N ALA A 272 15.12 0.54 16.38
CA ALA A 272 14.78 0.86 17.75
C ALA A 272 13.26 0.87 17.98
N ALA A 273 12.81 0.44 19.16
CA ALA A 273 11.39 0.36 19.49
C ALA A 273 10.68 1.73 19.34
N ALA A 274 11.31 2.83 19.77
CA ALA A 274 10.76 4.17 19.61
C ALA A 274 10.58 4.56 18.15
N THR A 275 11.51 4.18 17.26
CA THR A 275 11.42 4.41 15.82
C THR A 275 10.26 3.62 15.19
N ASN A 276 10.13 2.36 15.62
CA ASN A 276 9.01 1.51 15.19
C ASN A 276 7.68 2.12 15.62
N ASP A 277 7.57 2.59 16.85
CA ASP A 277 6.35 3.18 17.40
C ASP A 277 5.97 4.47 16.64
N GLU A 278 6.95 5.33 16.35
CA GLU A 278 6.75 6.57 15.59
C GLU A 278 6.32 6.26 14.14
N ALA A 279 6.99 5.33 13.46
CA ALA A 279 6.64 4.94 12.10
C ALA A 279 5.24 4.33 12.03
N TYR A 280 4.86 3.51 13.02
CA TYR A 280 3.51 2.99 13.15
C TYR A 280 2.47 4.11 13.30
N ASP A 281 2.70 5.06 14.21
CA ASP A 281 1.77 6.14 14.50
C ASP A 281 1.58 7.05 13.27
N VAL A 282 2.65 7.31 12.52
CA VAL A 282 2.59 8.03 11.24
C VAL A 282 1.71 7.30 10.23
N VAL A 283 1.88 5.98 10.08
CA VAL A 283 1.17 5.20 9.05
C VAL A 283 -0.22 4.78 9.49
N SER A 284 -0.49 4.61 10.78
CA SER A 284 -1.77 4.10 11.29
C SER A 284 -2.99 4.90 10.82
N GLN A 285 -2.80 6.19 10.52
CA GLN A 285 -3.86 7.10 10.09
C GLN A 285 -4.34 6.87 8.64
N ILE A 286 -3.56 6.16 7.81
CA ILE A 286 -3.93 5.89 6.42
C ILE A 286 -4.67 4.58 6.21
N TRP A 287 -4.50 3.59 7.11
CA TRP A 287 -5.18 2.31 6.98
C TRP A 287 -6.69 2.47 7.10
N THR A 288 -7.41 1.82 6.22
CA THR A 288 -8.89 1.79 6.24
C THR A 288 -9.39 0.88 7.36
N LYS A 289 -10.69 0.97 7.68
CA LYS A 289 -11.27 0.13 8.75
C LYS A 289 -11.78 -1.21 8.24
N ASP A 290 -12.33 -1.24 7.02
CA ASP A 290 -13.10 -2.36 6.50
C ASP A 290 -12.79 -2.71 5.04
N GLY A 291 -11.83 -2.02 4.44
CA GLY A 291 -11.45 -2.25 3.04
C GLY A 291 -12.44 -1.74 2.00
N ARG A 292 -13.53 -1.04 2.42
CA ARG A 292 -14.58 -0.57 1.52
C ARG A 292 -14.09 0.54 0.59
N MET A 293 -14.60 0.49 -0.63
CA MET A 293 -14.31 1.47 -1.70
C MET A 293 -15.58 2.15 -2.14
N THR A 294 -15.48 3.43 -2.48
CA THR A 294 -16.59 4.22 -3.02
C THR A 294 -16.22 4.84 -4.35
N GLU A 295 -17.23 5.12 -5.18
CA GLU A 295 -17.02 5.82 -6.44
C GLU A 295 -16.48 7.24 -6.22
N SER A 296 -16.90 7.92 -5.16
CA SER A 296 -16.36 9.24 -4.79
C SER A 296 -14.84 9.20 -4.56
N GLN A 297 -14.34 8.20 -3.85
CA GLN A 297 -12.90 8.00 -3.65
C GLN A 297 -12.17 7.66 -4.95
N ALA A 298 -12.77 6.80 -5.79
CA ALA A 298 -12.22 6.46 -7.11
C ALA A 298 -12.12 7.69 -8.01
N ARG A 299 -13.17 8.50 -8.03
CA ARG A 299 -13.23 9.78 -8.75
C ARG A 299 -12.20 10.76 -8.20
N GLY A 300 -12.06 10.88 -6.88
CA GLY A 300 -11.02 11.72 -6.26
C GLY A 300 -9.62 11.35 -6.73
N THR A 301 -9.30 10.04 -6.84
CA THR A 301 -8.02 9.59 -7.41
C THR A 301 -7.90 9.96 -8.90
N PHE A 302 -8.95 9.83 -9.67
CA PHE A 302 -8.97 10.19 -11.08
C PHE A 302 -8.79 11.70 -11.29
N ASP A 303 -9.50 12.51 -10.50
CA ASP A 303 -9.52 13.96 -10.64
C ASP A 303 -8.13 14.58 -10.39
N TYR A 304 -7.38 14.10 -9.40
CA TYR A 304 -6.02 14.59 -9.20
C TYR A 304 -5.05 14.13 -10.30
N LEU A 305 -5.21 12.94 -10.83
CA LEU A 305 -4.35 12.43 -11.90
C LEU A 305 -4.57 13.18 -13.21
N GLN A 306 -5.81 13.50 -13.52
CA GLN A 306 -6.25 14.09 -14.79
C GLN A 306 -5.37 13.63 -15.97
N PRO A 307 -5.36 12.34 -16.29
CA PRO A 307 -4.54 11.84 -17.39
C PRO A 307 -4.96 12.56 -18.69
N LYS A 308 -4.01 13.09 -19.44
CA LYS A 308 -4.31 13.82 -20.68
C LYS A 308 -5.11 12.95 -21.65
N GLY A 309 -6.18 13.50 -22.25
CA GLY A 309 -6.98 12.85 -23.29
C GLY A 309 -7.90 11.75 -22.78
N THR A 310 -8.31 11.82 -21.52
CA THR A 310 -9.10 10.80 -20.88
C THR A 310 -10.50 10.70 -21.45
N GLN A 311 -10.79 9.51 -22.01
CA GLN A 311 -12.14 8.99 -22.05
C GLN A 311 -12.66 8.86 -20.60
N GLU A 312 -13.96 9.08 -20.41
CA GLU A 312 -14.61 8.76 -19.15
C GLU A 312 -14.27 7.33 -18.73
N VAL A 313 -13.74 7.17 -17.51
CA VAL A 313 -13.50 5.85 -16.93
C VAL A 313 -14.78 5.40 -16.26
N ASP A 314 -15.29 4.26 -16.66
CA ASP A 314 -16.33 3.56 -15.91
C ASP A 314 -15.73 3.01 -14.60
N PHE A 315 -15.88 3.75 -13.50
CA PHE A 315 -15.35 3.38 -12.19
C PHE A 315 -15.91 2.05 -11.69
N SER A 316 -17.15 1.67 -12.08
CA SER A 316 -17.74 0.40 -11.68
C SER A 316 -16.95 -0.81 -12.21
N SER A 317 -16.18 -0.60 -13.27
CA SER A 317 -15.30 -1.61 -13.86
C SER A 317 -13.90 -1.71 -13.22
N THR A 318 -13.55 -0.78 -12.33
CA THR A 318 -12.19 -0.66 -11.75
C THR A 318 -12.10 -1.15 -10.31
N PHE A 319 -13.23 -1.30 -9.62
CA PHE A 319 -13.26 -1.86 -8.27
C PHE A 319 -14.55 -2.64 -7.98
N THR A 320 -14.52 -3.46 -6.92
CA THR A 320 -15.69 -4.18 -6.42
C THR A 320 -15.60 -4.41 -4.90
N ASN A 321 -16.71 -4.29 -4.21
CA ASN A 321 -16.83 -4.59 -2.77
C ASN A 321 -17.42 -5.99 -2.47
N GLN A 322 -17.68 -6.81 -3.52
CA GLN A 322 -18.42 -8.07 -3.37
C GLN A 322 -17.68 -9.16 -2.56
N PHE A 323 -16.38 -8.99 -2.31
CA PHE A 323 -15.54 -9.92 -1.58
C PHE A 323 -15.30 -9.50 -0.13
N LEU A 324 -15.73 -8.31 0.27
CA LEU A 324 -15.59 -7.85 1.65
C LEU A 324 -16.42 -8.69 2.62
N PRO A 325 -15.91 -8.96 3.83
CA PRO A 325 -16.71 -9.59 4.89
C PRO A 325 -18.01 -8.80 5.15
N LYS A 326 -19.06 -9.54 5.49
CA LYS A 326 -20.38 -8.96 5.83
C LYS A 326 -20.38 -8.41 7.25
#